data_e34b17c9d8558a8b7c34ea6617ffdee9
#
_entry.id   e34b17c9d8558a8b7c34ea6617ffdee9
#
_cell.length_a   1.000
_cell.length_b   1.000
_cell.length_c   1.000
_cell.angle_alpha   90.00
_cell.angle_beta   90.00
_cell.angle_gamma   90.00
#
_symmetry.space_group_name_H-M   'P 1'
#
loop_
_entity.id
_entity.type
_entity.pdbx_description
1 polymer ?
#
loop_
_entity_poly.entity_id
_entity_poly.type
_entity_poly.pdbx_seq_one_letter_code
_entity_poly.pdbx_strand_id
1 'polypeptide(L)'
;MKFFVYVFIFIILLVTTVAFLLPTKEKRQFSDDGLRTAALSRNMSSTPATYEELLNLVDTPQNRMSKEKIDLGRDLYHEKMLSKDNDISCATCHVLSKDLKDKNIYLKALTSKTNDKTDCVVCHLSDQSATDRFETSVGHGGAKNPFHLNTLTTLNAALAKYQTWDGSVKTVEEQVGLSIQNPTQMNLSKEEVVKRLLLDATYVKKFELSFDKVSFENVQKAIGAYLKTLITRSDYDRFLDGDNNAINTKAKKGLSHFLNFGCKGCHTGVTVGGQSIQKFPLRDYNSIVDVTNSFNEEDKGREVSDFDFNAKMYHPFPFENKGGFMGKDGERLFRVPMLRNVTKTSPYFHNGAVAKLREAVFLMGKHQLGMHLTYQQTDEIVEFLKSLEGDVVDYKVVNKGAL
;
A
#
# COMPACT_ATOMS: atom_id res chain seq x y z
N MET A 1 -7.80 10.76 70.73
CA MET A 1 -6.99 9.84 69.93
C MET A 1 -7.80 8.73 69.26
N LYS A 2 -8.70 8.00 69.96
CA LYS A 2 -9.53 6.92 69.39
C LYS A 2 -10.50 7.39 68.30
N PHE A 3 -11.08 8.58 68.39
CA PHE A 3 -12.05 9.13 67.42
C PHE A 3 -11.38 9.40 66.02
N PHE A 4 -10.16 9.92 66.02
CA PHE A 4 -9.43 10.17 64.77
C PHE A 4 -9.03 8.89 64.05
N VAL A 5 -8.77 7.81 64.78
CA VAL A 5 -8.43 6.51 64.17
C VAL A 5 -9.66 5.91 63.47
N TYR A 6 -10.84 6.02 64.05
CA TYR A 6 -12.07 5.50 63.39
C TYR A 6 -12.47 6.31 62.17
N VAL A 7 -12.29 7.63 62.19
CA VAL A 7 -12.53 8.48 61.01
C VAL A 7 -11.54 8.15 59.88
N PHE A 8 -10.27 7.90 60.21
CA PHE A 8 -9.26 7.54 59.22
C PHE A 8 -9.52 6.16 58.59
N ILE A 9 -9.92 5.17 59.38
CA ILE A 9 -10.31 3.84 58.90
C ILE A 9 -11.57 3.92 58.02
N PHE A 10 -12.55 4.75 58.40
CA PHE A 10 -13.78 4.93 57.62
C PHE A 10 -13.50 5.60 56.25
N ILE A 11 -12.58 6.59 56.19
CA ILE A 11 -12.14 7.24 54.97
C ILE A 11 -11.39 6.26 54.08
N ILE A 12 -10.51 5.43 54.63
CA ILE A 12 -9.77 4.40 53.85
C ILE A 12 -10.75 3.36 53.29
N LEU A 13 -11.72 2.90 54.10
CA LEU A 13 -12.77 1.96 53.64
C LEU A 13 -13.67 2.60 52.57
N LEU A 14 -14.01 3.87 52.68
CA LEU A 14 -14.80 4.58 51.68
C LEU A 14 -14.01 4.77 50.36
N VAL A 15 -12.74 5.12 50.43
CA VAL A 15 -11.89 5.29 49.28
C VAL A 15 -11.64 3.97 48.57
N THR A 16 -11.45 2.87 49.32
CA THR A 16 -11.29 1.53 48.74
C THR A 16 -12.57 1.00 48.10
N THR A 17 -13.74 1.24 48.72
CA THR A 17 -15.04 0.87 48.13
C THR A 17 -15.40 1.70 46.91
N VAL A 18 -15.09 3.00 46.90
CA VAL A 18 -15.29 3.86 45.72
C VAL A 18 -14.33 3.48 44.61
N ALA A 19 -13.08 3.12 44.93
CA ALA A 19 -12.12 2.64 43.93
C ALA A 19 -12.56 1.28 43.34
N PHE A 20 -13.26 0.43 44.10
CA PHE A 20 -13.82 -0.84 43.61
C PHE A 20 -15.13 -0.67 42.81
N LEU A 21 -15.86 0.44 43.03
CA LEU A 21 -17.08 0.77 42.33
C LEU A 21 -16.89 1.68 41.13
N LEU A 22 -15.68 2.27 40.97
CA LEU A 22 -15.33 2.89 39.68
C LEU A 22 -15.26 1.77 38.68
N PRO A 23 -16.07 1.80 37.60
CA PRO A 23 -15.94 0.81 36.56
C PRO A 23 -14.50 0.91 36.10
N THR A 24 -13.73 -0.16 36.31
CA THR A 24 -12.49 -0.36 35.59
C THR A 24 -12.81 0.05 34.16
N LYS A 25 -12.04 0.96 33.56
CA LYS A 25 -12.16 1.25 32.13
C LYS A 25 -11.97 -0.09 31.41
N GLU A 26 -13.05 -0.89 31.36
CA GLU A 26 -13.11 -1.98 30.42
C GLU A 26 -12.70 -1.34 29.09
N LYS A 27 -11.59 -1.77 28.56
CA LYS A 27 -11.17 -1.42 27.21
C LYS A 27 -12.41 -1.63 26.36
N ARG A 28 -13.06 -0.54 25.88
CA ARG A 28 -14.31 -0.62 25.11
C ARG A 28 -14.07 -1.67 24.04
N GLN A 29 -14.61 -2.85 24.25
CA GLN A 29 -14.66 -3.86 23.20
C GLN A 29 -15.67 -3.29 22.21
N PHE A 30 -15.20 -2.78 21.07
CA PHE A 30 -16.10 -2.28 20.05
C PHE A 30 -17.01 -3.42 19.61
N SER A 31 -18.31 -3.18 19.56
CA SER A 31 -19.23 -4.00 18.79
C SER A 31 -18.85 -3.91 17.30
N ASP A 32 -19.29 -4.85 16.50
CA ASP A 32 -19.06 -4.83 15.04
C ASP A 32 -19.52 -3.50 14.41
N ASP A 33 -20.68 -2.97 14.84
CA ASP A 33 -21.18 -1.66 14.38
C ASP A 33 -20.31 -0.51 14.88
N GLY A 34 -19.80 -0.61 16.10
CA GLY A 34 -18.86 0.36 16.63
C GLY A 34 -17.54 0.40 15.85
N LEU A 35 -17.02 -0.76 15.45
CA LEU A 35 -15.82 -0.85 14.60
C LEU A 35 -16.06 -0.26 13.22
N ARG A 36 -17.20 -0.58 12.58
CA ARG A 36 -17.59 0.00 11.29
C ARG A 36 -17.72 1.51 11.37
N THR A 37 -18.47 2.02 12.34
CA THR A 37 -18.66 3.46 12.54
C THR A 37 -17.33 4.17 12.76
N ALA A 38 -16.43 3.60 13.56
CA ALA A 38 -15.11 4.17 13.82
C ALA A 38 -14.22 4.17 12.58
N ALA A 39 -14.28 3.12 11.75
CA ALA A 39 -13.56 3.06 10.48
C ALA A 39 -14.11 4.07 9.47
N LEU A 40 -15.42 4.10 9.27
CA LEU A 40 -16.09 5.02 8.34
C LEU A 40 -15.89 6.49 8.73
N SER A 41 -15.77 6.82 10.03
CA SER A 41 -15.44 8.16 10.48
C SER A 41 -14.06 8.67 10.02
N ARG A 42 -13.24 7.78 9.46
CA ARG A 42 -11.93 8.06 8.87
C ARG A 42 -11.90 7.82 7.36
N ASN A 43 -13.07 7.77 6.73
CA ASN A 43 -13.24 7.46 5.31
C ASN A 43 -12.60 6.13 4.89
N MET A 44 -12.41 5.20 5.85
CA MET A 44 -11.95 3.84 5.59
C MET A 44 -13.14 3.01 5.07
N SER A 45 -13.75 3.48 3.98
CA SER A 45 -14.92 2.86 3.36
C SER A 45 -14.55 1.66 2.49
N SER A 46 -15.54 0.86 2.14
CA SER A 46 -15.40 -0.22 1.18
C SER A 46 -15.01 0.32 -0.22
N THR A 47 -14.29 -0.49 -0.96
CA THR A 47 -13.98 -0.21 -2.36
C THR A 47 -15.20 -0.48 -3.25
N PRO A 48 -15.27 0.16 -4.44
CA PRO A 48 -16.38 -0.03 -5.36
C PRO A 48 -16.63 -1.50 -5.70
N ALA A 49 -17.88 -1.94 -5.61
CA ALA A 49 -18.29 -3.27 -6.02
C ALA A 49 -18.77 -3.32 -7.48
N THR A 50 -19.30 -2.21 -7.97
CA THR A 50 -19.86 -2.08 -9.31
C THR A 50 -19.08 -1.08 -10.16
N TYR A 51 -19.24 -1.17 -11.49
CA TYR A 51 -18.61 -0.22 -12.41
C TYR A 51 -19.15 1.19 -12.23
N GLU A 52 -20.42 1.34 -11.90
CA GLU A 52 -21.03 2.65 -11.62
C GLU A 52 -20.41 3.30 -10.37
N GLU A 53 -20.28 2.56 -9.29
CA GLU A 53 -19.60 3.03 -8.07
C GLU A 53 -18.13 3.42 -8.37
N LEU A 54 -17.44 2.63 -9.21
CA LEU A 54 -16.09 2.94 -9.65
C LEU A 54 -16.04 4.27 -10.38
N LEU A 55 -16.94 4.47 -11.37
CA LEU A 55 -16.98 5.71 -12.15
C LEU A 55 -17.20 6.94 -11.27
N ASN A 56 -18.00 6.83 -10.22
CA ASN A 56 -18.24 7.94 -9.28
C ASN A 56 -16.95 8.39 -8.55
N LEU A 57 -15.95 7.53 -8.46
CA LEU A 57 -14.68 7.82 -7.79
C LEU A 57 -13.56 8.24 -8.75
N VAL A 58 -13.50 7.64 -9.93
CA VAL A 58 -12.31 7.75 -10.79
C VAL A 58 -12.56 8.38 -12.16
N ASP A 59 -13.84 8.52 -12.59
CA ASP A 59 -14.17 9.13 -13.87
C ASP A 59 -14.05 10.65 -13.77
N THR A 60 -13.19 11.23 -14.58
CA THR A 60 -12.90 12.66 -14.55
C THR A 60 -13.12 13.29 -15.93
N PRO A 61 -13.47 14.59 -16.00
CA PRO A 61 -13.59 15.28 -17.29
C PRO A 61 -12.32 15.21 -18.14
N GLN A 62 -11.14 15.15 -17.50
CA GLN A 62 -9.84 15.09 -18.17
C GLN A 62 -9.54 13.72 -18.78
N ASN A 63 -10.14 12.67 -18.22
CA ASN A 63 -9.99 11.30 -18.72
C ASN A 63 -11.23 10.47 -18.42
N ARG A 64 -12.28 10.67 -19.26
CA ARG A 64 -13.51 9.87 -19.20
C ARG A 64 -13.22 8.41 -19.51
N MET A 65 -13.77 7.53 -18.69
CA MET A 65 -13.62 6.09 -18.85
C MET A 65 -14.46 5.56 -20.01
N SER A 66 -13.86 4.73 -20.86
CA SER A 66 -14.59 3.93 -21.87
C SER A 66 -13.92 2.57 -22.01
N LYS A 67 -14.66 1.63 -22.58
CA LYS A 67 -14.15 0.27 -22.81
C LYS A 67 -12.93 0.26 -23.72
N GLU A 68 -12.95 1.06 -24.79
CA GLU A 68 -11.88 1.17 -25.77
C GLU A 68 -10.59 1.69 -25.12
N LYS A 69 -10.69 2.70 -24.27
CA LYS A 69 -9.54 3.24 -23.52
C LYS A 69 -8.98 2.24 -22.53
N ILE A 70 -9.83 1.53 -21.81
CA ILE A 70 -9.43 0.50 -20.85
C ILE A 70 -8.70 -0.63 -21.57
N ASP A 71 -9.26 -1.11 -22.69
CA ASP A 71 -8.66 -2.20 -23.48
C ASP A 71 -7.32 -1.76 -24.09
N LEU A 72 -7.25 -0.56 -24.69
CA LEU A 72 -6.00 -0.01 -25.18
C LEU A 72 -4.97 0.16 -24.05
N GLY A 73 -5.41 0.67 -22.90
CA GLY A 73 -4.54 0.85 -21.74
C GLY A 73 -3.99 -0.46 -21.19
N ARG A 74 -4.81 -1.53 -21.21
CA ARG A 74 -4.34 -2.87 -20.85
C ARG A 74 -3.28 -3.37 -21.82
N ASP A 75 -3.48 -3.22 -23.14
CA ASP A 75 -2.49 -3.65 -24.11
C ASP A 75 -1.18 -2.88 -23.96
N LEU A 76 -1.24 -1.55 -23.77
CA LEU A 76 -0.08 -0.70 -23.53
C LEU A 76 0.64 -1.02 -22.19
N TYR A 77 -0.09 -1.42 -21.17
CA TYR A 77 0.50 -1.83 -19.87
C TYR A 77 1.42 -3.05 -20.02
N HIS A 78 1.14 -3.93 -20.95
CA HIS A 78 1.93 -5.12 -21.27
C HIS A 78 2.92 -4.90 -22.43
N GLU A 79 2.96 -3.69 -23.01
CA GLU A 79 3.74 -3.44 -24.23
C GLU A 79 5.17 -3.05 -23.92
N LYS A 80 6.13 -3.87 -24.39
CA LYS A 80 7.55 -3.66 -24.18
C LYS A 80 8.15 -2.58 -25.08
N MET A 81 7.51 -2.26 -26.23
CA MET A 81 7.99 -1.18 -27.09
C MET A 81 7.97 0.20 -26.43
N LEU A 82 7.34 0.32 -25.26
CA LEU A 82 7.33 1.53 -24.44
C LEU A 82 8.58 1.67 -23.57
N SER A 83 9.54 0.73 -23.63
CA SER A 83 10.86 0.85 -23.01
C SER A 83 11.95 1.02 -24.05
N LYS A 84 13.08 1.61 -23.66
CA LYS A 84 14.19 1.97 -24.54
C LYS A 84 14.64 0.79 -25.42
N ASP A 85 14.86 -0.36 -24.80
CA ASP A 85 15.43 -1.55 -25.44
C ASP A 85 14.38 -2.61 -25.78
N ASN A 86 13.08 -2.30 -25.66
CA ASN A 86 11.95 -3.22 -25.82
C ASN A 86 12.04 -4.46 -24.89
N ASP A 87 12.62 -4.30 -23.72
CA ASP A 87 12.92 -5.38 -22.78
C ASP A 87 11.89 -5.49 -21.64
N ILE A 88 11.36 -4.37 -21.19
CA ILE A 88 10.39 -4.31 -20.07
C ILE A 88 9.09 -3.61 -20.46
N SER A 89 8.04 -3.90 -19.71
CA SER A 89 6.73 -3.23 -19.72
C SER A 89 6.31 -2.88 -18.29
N CYS A 90 5.18 -2.20 -18.08
CA CYS A 90 4.64 -1.98 -16.74
C CYS A 90 4.41 -3.32 -16.03
N ALA A 91 3.88 -4.33 -16.73
CA ALA A 91 3.63 -5.66 -16.20
C ALA A 91 4.92 -6.41 -15.79
N THR A 92 6.10 -5.98 -16.22
CA THR A 92 7.37 -6.59 -15.79
C THR A 92 7.65 -6.36 -14.30
N CYS A 93 7.40 -5.14 -13.82
CA CYS A 93 7.57 -4.79 -12.39
C CYS A 93 6.25 -4.87 -11.61
N HIS A 94 5.13 -4.65 -12.27
CA HIS A 94 3.80 -4.64 -11.67
C HIS A 94 2.97 -5.84 -12.11
N VAL A 95 3.44 -7.04 -11.75
CA VAL A 95 2.81 -8.31 -12.14
C VAL A 95 1.43 -8.46 -11.49
N LEU A 96 0.41 -8.73 -12.30
CA LEU A 96 -0.94 -8.99 -11.82
C LEU A 96 -1.20 -10.50 -11.78
N SER A 97 -1.80 -11.00 -10.71
CA SER A 97 -2.11 -12.43 -10.57
C SER A 97 -3.02 -12.96 -11.67
N LYS A 98 -3.91 -12.11 -12.22
CA LYS A 98 -4.77 -12.47 -13.37
C LYS A 98 -3.96 -12.69 -14.66
N ASP A 99 -2.86 -11.98 -14.85
CA ASP A 99 -2.02 -12.10 -16.04
C ASP A 99 -1.27 -13.43 -16.07
N LEU A 100 -1.02 -14.00 -14.87
CA LEU A 100 -0.41 -15.33 -14.73
C LEU A 100 -1.33 -16.48 -15.16
N LYS A 101 -2.65 -16.25 -15.21
CA LYS A 101 -3.64 -17.22 -15.68
C LYS A 101 -3.72 -17.22 -17.22
N ASP A 102 -3.34 -16.14 -17.88
CA ASP A 102 -3.22 -16.06 -19.33
C ASP A 102 -1.79 -16.39 -19.77
N LYS A 103 -1.56 -17.64 -20.19
CA LYS A 103 -0.24 -18.12 -20.63
C LYS A 103 0.40 -17.26 -21.73
N ASN A 104 -0.38 -16.59 -22.57
CA ASN A 104 0.13 -15.78 -23.67
C ASN A 104 0.67 -14.43 -23.16
N ILE A 105 -0.03 -13.81 -22.23
CA ILE A 105 0.44 -12.57 -21.57
C ILE A 105 1.67 -12.88 -20.70
N TYR A 106 1.62 -13.99 -19.98
CA TYR A 106 2.71 -14.49 -19.16
C TYR A 106 4.00 -14.76 -19.94
N LEU A 107 3.90 -15.48 -21.08
CA LEU A 107 5.05 -15.76 -21.95
C LEU A 107 5.63 -14.47 -22.59
N LYS A 108 4.78 -13.49 -22.94
CA LYS A 108 5.25 -12.18 -23.41
C LYS A 108 6.05 -11.41 -22.36
N ALA A 109 5.65 -11.50 -21.09
CA ALA A 109 6.39 -10.88 -19.99
C ALA A 109 7.74 -11.58 -19.72
N LEU A 110 7.81 -12.91 -19.91
CA LEU A 110 8.96 -13.74 -19.59
C LEU A 110 10.02 -13.84 -20.69
N THR A 111 9.70 -13.61 -21.95
CA THR A 111 10.64 -13.76 -23.06
C THR A 111 11.64 -12.60 -23.20
N SER A 112 12.11 -12.01 -22.09
CA SER A 112 13.33 -11.21 -22.11
C SER A 112 14.53 -12.16 -22.22
N LYS A 113 15.42 -11.89 -23.16
CA LYS A 113 16.64 -12.68 -23.48
C LYS A 113 17.70 -12.62 -22.38
N THR A 114 17.34 -12.71 -21.12
CA THR A 114 18.31 -12.89 -20.03
C THR A 114 18.27 -14.36 -19.61
N ASN A 115 19.19 -15.13 -20.12
CA ASN A 115 19.62 -16.38 -19.51
C ASN A 115 19.99 -16.05 -18.07
N ASP A 116 19.13 -16.23 -17.12
CA ASP A 116 19.43 -16.73 -15.77
C ASP A 116 18.36 -16.38 -14.73
N LYS A 117 17.91 -17.37 -13.96
CA LYS A 117 17.19 -17.25 -12.66
C LYS A 117 15.85 -16.48 -12.59
N THR A 118 15.40 -15.80 -13.61
CA THR A 118 14.12 -15.12 -13.67
C THR A 118 12.94 -16.11 -13.67
N ASP A 119 13.13 -17.32 -14.19
CA ASP A 119 12.07 -18.32 -14.29
C ASP A 119 11.57 -18.80 -12.92
N CYS A 120 12.45 -18.93 -11.92
CA CYS A 120 12.08 -19.32 -10.57
C CYS A 120 11.33 -18.20 -9.83
N VAL A 121 11.72 -16.95 -10.06
CA VAL A 121 11.07 -15.78 -9.46
C VAL A 121 9.61 -15.72 -9.92
N VAL A 122 9.33 -15.96 -11.18
CA VAL A 122 7.98 -15.87 -11.74
C VAL A 122 7.06 -17.00 -11.25
N CYS A 123 7.56 -18.22 -11.07
CA CYS A 123 6.77 -19.29 -10.46
C CYS A 123 6.40 -19.01 -9.00
N HIS A 124 7.22 -18.22 -8.29
CA HIS A 124 6.92 -17.75 -6.93
C HIS A 124 6.11 -16.45 -6.89
N LEU A 125 5.80 -15.86 -8.05
CA LEU A 125 5.03 -14.62 -8.18
C LEU A 125 3.51 -14.83 -8.27
N SER A 126 3.02 -16.07 -8.22
CA SER A 126 1.59 -16.40 -8.38
C SER A 126 0.65 -15.75 -7.36
N ASP A 127 1.21 -15.08 -6.36
CA ASP A 127 0.50 -14.47 -5.24
C ASP A 127 0.70 -12.94 -5.16
N GLN A 128 0.90 -12.26 -6.29
CA GLN A 128 1.37 -10.89 -6.29
C GLN A 128 0.29 -9.82 -6.35
N SER A 129 0.62 -8.75 -5.65
CA SER A 129 -0.15 -7.52 -5.59
C SER A 129 0.47 -6.41 -6.44
N ALA A 130 0.76 -6.69 -7.70
CA ALA A 130 1.26 -5.71 -8.68
C ALA A 130 2.54 -4.98 -8.21
N THR A 131 3.51 -5.74 -7.73
CA THR A 131 4.87 -5.31 -7.35
C THR A 131 5.87 -6.41 -7.69
N ASP A 132 7.16 -6.09 -7.79
CA ASP A 132 8.22 -7.03 -8.18
C ASP A 132 8.87 -7.78 -7.01
N ARG A 133 8.51 -7.45 -5.76
CA ARG A 133 9.08 -8.03 -4.53
C ARG A 133 10.59 -7.86 -4.33
N PHE A 134 11.25 -7.06 -5.13
CA PHE A 134 12.63 -6.71 -4.88
C PHE A 134 12.75 -5.58 -3.86
N GLU A 135 13.86 -5.52 -3.13
CA GLU A 135 14.17 -4.36 -2.27
C GLU A 135 14.16 -3.08 -3.11
N THR A 136 14.70 -3.17 -4.32
CA THR A 136 14.80 -2.06 -5.28
C THR A 136 14.40 -2.54 -6.64
N SER A 137 13.51 -1.80 -7.31
CA SER A 137 13.13 -2.07 -8.69
C SER A 137 14.32 -1.97 -9.65
N VAL A 138 14.29 -2.82 -10.68
CA VAL A 138 15.29 -2.86 -11.75
C VAL A 138 14.62 -2.47 -13.06
N GLY A 139 15.09 -1.38 -13.66
CA GLY A 139 14.58 -0.85 -14.92
C GLY A 139 15.21 -1.50 -16.16
N HIS A 140 14.98 -0.86 -17.32
CA HIS A 140 15.49 -1.31 -18.60
C HIS A 140 17.01 -1.57 -18.57
N GLY A 141 17.47 -2.58 -19.29
CA GLY A 141 18.90 -2.91 -19.34
C GLY A 141 19.54 -3.23 -18.01
N GLY A 142 18.76 -3.53 -16.96
CA GLY A 142 19.26 -3.79 -15.61
C GLY A 142 19.55 -2.52 -14.78
N ALA A 143 19.05 -1.35 -15.19
CA ALA A 143 19.26 -0.09 -14.49
C ALA A 143 18.66 -0.14 -13.08
N LYS A 144 19.46 0.24 -12.08
CA LYS A 144 19.02 0.30 -10.68
C LYS A 144 18.69 1.73 -10.27
N ASN A 145 17.63 1.90 -9.50
CA ASN A 145 17.29 3.20 -8.92
C ASN A 145 18.38 3.63 -7.92
N PRO A 146 19.05 4.79 -8.13
CA PRO A 146 20.12 5.26 -7.23
C PRO A 146 19.63 5.55 -5.82
N PHE A 147 18.34 5.87 -5.66
CA PHE A 147 17.70 6.07 -4.36
C PHE A 147 17.21 4.78 -3.70
N HIS A 148 17.46 3.63 -4.31
CA HIS A 148 17.08 2.33 -3.74
C HIS A 148 15.60 2.22 -3.37
N LEU A 149 14.71 2.71 -4.26
CA LEU A 149 13.28 2.73 -3.98
C LEU A 149 12.62 1.40 -4.31
N ASN A 150 11.81 0.94 -3.38
CA ASN A 150 10.95 -0.22 -3.53
C ASN A 150 9.77 0.07 -4.47
N THR A 151 9.35 -0.93 -5.24
CA THR A 151 8.24 -0.83 -6.18
C THR A 151 6.91 -0.70 -5.44
N LEU A 152 6.20 0.39 -5.72
CA LEU A 152 4.84 0.59 -5.22
C LEU A 152 3.83 -0.24 -6.02
N THR A 153 2.82 -0.78 -5.35
CA THR A 153 1.73 -1.48 -6.06
C THR A 153 0.92 -0.55 -6.95
N THR A 154 0.47 -1.06 -8.10
CA THR A 154 -0.51 -0.39 -8.97
C THR A 154 -1.96 -0.70 -8.59
N LEU A 155 -2.20 -1.72 -7.73
CA LEU A 155 -3.53 -2.00 -7.22
C LEU A 155 -4.04 -0.84 -6.37
N ASN A 156 -5.28 -0.43 -6.60
CA ASN A 156 -5.94 0.68 -5.90
C ASN A 156 -5.24 2.04 -6.04
N ALA A 157 -4.19 2.16 -6.88
CA ALA A 157 -3.40 3.39 -7.00
C ALA A 157 -4.25 4.60 -7.44
N ALA A 158 -5.25 4.38 -8.29
CA ALA A 158 -6.17 5.44 -8.75
C ALA A 158 -7.04 6.05 -7.64
N LEU A 159 -7.19 5.38 -6.51
CA LEU A 159 -7.95 5.86 -5.35
C LEU A 159 -7.04 6.61 -4.33
N ALA A 160 -5.73 6.61 -4.53
CA ALA A 160 -4.80 7.37 -3.72
C ALA A 160 -4.69 8.82 -4.22
N LYS A 161 -4.59 9.75 -3.28
CA LYS A 161 -4.42 11.19 -3.59
C LYS A 161 -3.02 11.52 -4.11
N TYR A 162 -2.04 10.74 -3.73
CA TYR A 162 -0.63 10.91 -4.08
C TYR A 162 -0.06 9.62 -4.65
N GLN A 163 0.79 9.76 -5.66
CA GLN A 163 1.62 8.70 -6.23
C GLN A 163 3.04 8.83 -5.68
N THR A 164 4.04 8.12 -6.17
CA THR A 164 5.43 8.16 -5.71
C THR A 164 5.65 8.06 -4.19
N TRP A 165 6.87 7.83 -3.74
CA TRP A 165 7.19 7.75 -2.31
C TRP A 165 7.18 9.12 -1.61
N ASP A 166 7.48 10.18 -2.32
CA ASP A 166 7.46 11.57 -1.83
C ASP A 166 6.12 12.28 -2.08
N GLY A 167 5.19 11.63 -2.79
CA GLY A 167 3.90 12.22 -3.13
C GLY A 167 3.99 13.40 -4.10
N SER A 168 5.06 13.49 -4.88
CA SER A 168 5.28 14.58 -5.84
C SER A 168 4.29 14.54 -7.01
N VAL A 169 3.77 13.37 -7.34
CA VAL A 169 2.80 13.13 -8.42
C VAL A 169 1.42 12.84 -7.84
N LYS A 170 0.36 13.33 -8.49
CA LYS A 170 -1.01 13.26 -7.95
C LYS A 170 -1.93 12.32 -8.71
N THR A 171 -1.66 12.05 -9.98
CA THR A 171 -2.52 11.19 -10.81
C THR A 171 -1.77 9.99 -11.33
N VAL A 172 -2.48 8.91 -11.60
CA VAL A 172 -1.87 7.71 -12.21
C VAL A 172 -1.40 8.00 -13.63
N GLU A 173 -2.06 8.92 -14.36
CA GLU A 173 -1.66 9.36 -15.68
C GLU A 173 -0.30 10.05 -15.66
N GLU A 174 -0.09 10.99 -14.73
CA GLU A 174 1.21 11.66 -14.54
C GLU A 174 2.29 10.65 -14.15
N GLN A 175 1.98 9.69 -13.27
CA GLN A 175 2.90 8.64 -12.86
C GLN A 175 3.32 7.76 -14.04
N VAL A 176 2.40 7.39 -14.92
CA VAL A 176 2.71 6.64 -16.15
C VAL A 176 3.72 7.39 -17.01
N GLY A 177 3.49 8.67 -17.26
CA GLY A 177 4.39 9.49 -18.05
C GLY A 177 5.78 9.64 -17.43
N LEU A 178 5.85 9.76 -16.11
CA LEU A 178 7.11 9.79 -15.37
C LEU A 178 7.86 8.46 -15.52
N SER A 179 7.18 7.32 -15.33
CA SER A 179 7.79 5.99 -15.41
C SER A 179 8.33 5.66 -16.80
N ILE A 180 7.63 6.05 -17.86
CA ILE A 180 8.09 5.84 -19.24
C ILE A 180 9.39 6.62 -19.50
N GLN A 181 9.47 7.86 -19.05
CA GLN A 181 10.61 8.74 -19.33
C GLN A 181 11.79 8.57 -18.37
N ASN A 182 11.57 7.94 -17.20
CA ASN A 182 12.60 7.83 -16.17
C ASN A 182 13.77 6.93 -16.62
N PRO A 183 15.02 7.45 -16.59
CA PRO A 183 16.22 6.69 -17.02
C PRO A 183 16.44 5.39 -16.25
N THR A 184 15.96 5.29 -15.01
CA THR A 184 16.10 4.08 -14.19
C THR A 184 14.86 3.16 -14.21
N GLN A 185 13.90 3.48 -15.08
CA GLN A 185 12.70 2.67 -15.33
C GLN A 185 12.63 2.30 -16.82
N MET A 186 11.76 2.91 -17.62
CA MET A 186 11.59 2.54 -19.04
C MET A 186 12.50 3.33 -19.99
N ASN A 187 13.00 4.50 -19.61
CA ASN A 187 13.99 5.34 -20.31
C ASN A 187 13.66 5.60 -21.79
N LEU A 188 12.42 5.97 -22.09
CA LEU A 188 11.99 6.27 -23.44
C LEU A 188 11.40 7.68 -23.53
N SER A 189 11.87 8.49 -24.49
CA SER A 189 11.32 9.83 -24.67
C SER A 189 9.88 9.78 -25.20
N LYS A 190 9.10 10.80 -24.88
CA LYS A 190 7.72 10.90 -25.35
C LYS A 190 7.59 10.93 -26.88
N GLU A 191 8.57 11.52 -27.56
CA GLU A 191 8.62 11.58 -29.02
C GLU A 191 8.84 10.19 -29.62
N GLU A 192 9.74 9.40 -29.04
CA GLU A 192 10.03 8.05 -29.52
C GLU A 192 8.86 7.09 -29.21
N VAL A 193 8.15 7.25 -28.07
CA VAL A 193 6.90 6.52 -27.78
C VAL A 193 5.89 6.72 -28.90
N VAL A 194 5.61 7.98 -29.25
CA VAL A 194 4.62 8.31 -30.29
C VAL A 194 5.07 7.77 -31.65
N LYS A 195 6.35 7.95 -32.00
CA LYS A 195 6.91 7.45 -33.25
C LYS A 195 6.77 5.94 -33.40
N ARG A 196 7.10 5.16 -32.35
CA ARG A 196 6.98 3.69 -32.39
C ARG A 196 5.53 3.24 -32.53
N LEU A 197 4.61 3.86 -31.80
CA LEU A 197 3.18 3.52 -31.89
C LEU A 197 2.56 3.90 -33.25
N LEU A 198 3.02 4.95 -33.89
CA LEU A 198 2.59 5.34 -35.25
C LEU A 198 3.05 4.35 -36.34
N LEU A 199 4.12 3.58 -36.10
CA LEU A 199 4.60 2.54 -37.03
C LEU A 199 3.78 1.24 -36.93
N ASP A 200 2.94 1.07 -35.90
CA ASP A 200 2.06 -0.08 -35.73
C ASP A 200 0.61 0.28 -36.05
N ALA A 201 0.14 -0.19 -37.22
CA ALA A 201 -1.20 0.08 -37.68
C ALA A 201 -2.31 -0.43 -36.71
N THR A 202 -2.01 -1.46 -35.90
CA THR A 202 -2.94 -1.97 -34.90
C THR A 202 -3.13 -0.95 -33.77
N TYR A 203 -2.06 -0.37 -33.29
CA TYR A 203 -2.15 0.70 -32.29
C TYR A 203 -2.79 1.96 -32.85
N VAL A 204 -2.41 2.40 -34.05
CA VAL A 204 -3.05 3.56 -34.71
C VAL A 204 -4.58 3.40 -34.69
N LYS A 205 -5.09 2.26 -35.17
CA LYS A 205 -6.52 1.98 -35.18
C LYS A 205 -7.17 1.98 -33.78
N LYS A 206 -6.46 1.42 -32.77
CA LYS A 206 -6.97 1.42 -31.38
C LYS A 206 -7.02 2.84 -30.80
N PHE A 207 -6.04 3.69 -31.12
CA PHE A 207 -6.06 5.09 -30.71
C PHE A 207 -7.18 5.88 -31.39
N GLU A 208 -7.44 5.64 -32.68
CA GLU A 208 -8.58 6.27 -33.39
C GLU A 208 -9.93 5.91 -32.77
N LEU A 209 -10.09 4.67 -32.27
CA LEU A 209 -11.31 4.23 -31.60
C LEU A 209 -11.47 4.79 -30.18
N SER A 210 -10.35 5.08 -29.51
CA SER A 210 -10.34 5.51 -28.09
C SER A 210 -10.16 7.02 -27.95
N PHE A 211 -9.49 7.64 -28.91
CA PHE A 211 -9.07 9.04 -28.94
C PHE A 211 -9.06 9.51 -30.41
N ASP A 212 -8.74 10.76 -30.64
CA ASP A 212 -8.65 11.26 -32.03
C ASP A 212 -7.32 10.89 -32.72
N LYS A 213 -6.26 10.64 -31.95
CA LYS A 213 -4.90 10.45 -32.47
C LYS A 213 -3.97 9.77 -31.48
N VAL A 214 -2.86 9.24 -31.99
CA VAL A 214 -1.70 8.82 -31.16
C VAL A 214 -1.01 10.06 -30.61
N SER A 215 -0.90 10.14 -29.29
CA SER A 215 -0.11 11.15 -28.59
C SER A 215 0.38 10.60 -27.28
N PHE A 216 1.45 11.17 -26.71
CA PHE A 216 1.96 10.73 -25.40
C PHE A 216 0.92 10.92 -24.28
N GLU A 217 0.18 12.02 -24.32
CA GLU A 217 -0.91 12.26 -23.37
C GLU A 217 -2.00 11.19 -23.47
N ASN A 218 -2.35 10.76 -24.69
CA ASN A 218 -3.35 9.70 -24.87
C ASN A 218 -2.82 8.30 -24.44
N VAL A 219 -1.51 8.05 -24.54
CA VAL A 219 -0.86 6.87 -23.93
C VAL A 219 -1.03 6.89 -22.40
N GLN A 220 -0.75 8.02 -21.76
CA GLN A 220 -0.93 8.19 -20.32
C GLN A 220 -2.39 7.98 -19.90
N LYS A 221 -3.33 8.59 -20.66
CA LYS A 221 -4.77 8.46 -20.41
C LYS A 221 -5.28 7.03 -20.60
N ALA A 222 -4.82 6.32 -21.61
CA ALA A 222 -5.21 4.94 -21.85
C ALA A 222 -4.73 4.02 -20.71
N ILE A 223 -3.44 4.06 -20.40
CA ILE A 223 -2.89 3.27 -19.30
C ILE A 223 -3.54 3.67 -17.96
N GLY A 224 -3.75 4.98 -17.75
CA GLY A 224 -4.47 5.50 -16.57
C GLY A 224 -5.89 4.93 -16.48
N ALA A 225 -6.63 4.85 -17.58
CA ALA A 225 -7.97 4.26 -17.60
C ALA A 225 -7.94 2.76 -17.19
N TYR A 226 -6.94 2.02 -17.66
CA TYR A 226 -6.75 0.64 -17.21
C TYR A 226 -6.40 0.54 -15.72
N LEU A 227 -5.46 1.35 -15.23
CA LEU A 227 -5.07 1.38 -13.81
C LEU A 227 -6.26 1.71 -12.90
N LYS A 228 -7.20 2.56 -13.36
CA LYS A 228 -8.43 2.88 -12.65
C LYS A 228 -9.35 1.66 -12.45
N THR A 229 -9.20 0.61 -13.25
CA THR A 229 -9.95 -0.65 -13.07
C THR A 229 -9.26 -1.65 -12.14
N LEU A 230 -8.02 -1.42 -11.73
CA LEU A 230 -7.26 -2.31 -10.87
C LEU A 230 -7.61 -2.10 -9.39
N ILE A 231 -8.88 -2.20 -9.06
CA ILE A 231 -9.40 -2.04 -7.71
C ILE A 231 -9.67 -3.41 -7.11
N THR A 232 -9.26 -3.61 -5.86
CA THR A 232 -9.45 -4.87 -5.14
C THR A 232 -10.57 -4.77 -4.12
N ARG A 233 -11.30 -5.89 -3.91
CA ARG A 233 -12.24 -6.04 -2.80
C ARG A 233 -11.85 -7.22 -1.93
N SER A 234 -12.00 -7.05 -0.65
CA SER A 234 -11.51 -7.94 0.40
C SER A 234 -12.60 -8.32 1.41
N ASP A 235 -12.27 -9.19 2.34
CA ASP A 235 -13.15 -9.52 3.46
C ASP A 235 -13.44 -8.30 4.34
N TYR A 236 -12.50 -7.37 4.47
CA TYR A 236 -12.74 -6.11 5.15
C TYR A 236 -13.83 -5.26 4.49
N ASP A 237 -13.89 -5.25 3.16
CA ASP A 237 -14.97 -4.55 2.44
C ASP A 237 -16.33 -5.17 2.75
N ARG A 238 -16.44 -6.50 2.75
CA ARG A 238 -17.67 -7.21 3.14
C ARG A 238 -18.08 -6.91 4.58
N PHE A 239 -17.09 -6.85 5.48
CA PHE A 239 -17.36 -6.44 6.87
C PHE A 239 -17.90 -5.03 6.94
N LEU A 240 -17.33 -4.07 6.20
CA LEU A 240 -17.84 -2.69 6.16
C LEU A 240 -19.25 -2.59 5.57
N ASP A 241 -19.57 -3.46 4.61
CA ASP A 241 -20.89 -3.54 3.98
C ASP A 241 -21.94 -4.28 4.84
N GLY A 242 -21.56 -4.75 6.05
CA GLY A 242 -22.48 -5.29 7.04
C GLY A 242 -22.33 -6.78 7.36
N ASP A 243 -21.47 -7.54 6.65
CA ASP A 243 -21.20 -8.94 6.97
C ASP A 243 -20.29 -9.09 8.18
N ASN A 244 -20.89 -9.31 9.35
CA ASN A 244 -20.16 -9.49 10.61
C ASN A 244 -19.22 -10.70 10.60
N ASN A 245 -19.44 -11.68 9.74
CA ASN A 245 -18.65 -12.91 9.69
C ASN A 245 -17.52 -12.83 8.65
N ALA A 246 -17.44 -11.75 7.87
CA ALA A 246 -16.43 -11.60 6.83
C ALA A 246 -15.00 -11.59 7.39
N ILE A 247 -14.80 -11.05 8.58
CA ILE A 247 -13.50 -11.04 9.27
C ILE A 247 -13.60 -11.76 10.61
N ASN A 248 -12.56 -12.49 10.98
CA ASN A 248 -12.51 -13.26 12.21
C ASN A 248 -12.30 -12.39 13.46
N THR A 249 -12.51 -12.96 14.64
CA THR A 249 -12.38 -12.24 15.93
C THR A 249 -10.99 -11.64 16.13
N LYS A 250 -9.92 -12.30 15.67
CA LYS A 250 -8.55 -11.79 15.79
C LYS A 250 -8.36 -10.55 14.92
N ALA A 251 -8.88 -10.55 13.69
CA ALA A 251 -8.86 -9.39 12.80
C ALA A 251 -9.69 -8.22 13.36
N LYS A 252 -10.85 -8.48 13.99
CA LYS A 252 -11.65 -7.44 14.68
C LYS A 252 -10.88 -6.80 15.84
N LYS A 253 -10.16 -7.60 16.62
CA LYS A 253 -9.27 -7.07 17.68
C LYS A 253 -8.15 -6.23 17.07
N GLY A 254 -7.54 -6.70 15.98
CA GLY A 254 -6.52 -5.95 15.24
C GLY A 254 -7.03 -4.62 14.70
N LEU A 255 -8.23 -4.59 14.11
CA LEU A 255 -8.91 -3.36 13.69
C LEU A 255 -9.15 -2.42 14.89
N SER A 256 -9.61 -2.96 16.02
CA SER A 256 -9.76 -2.17 17.24
C SER A 256 -8.45 -1.53 17.69
N HIS A 257 -7.34 -2.29 17.68
CA HIS A 257 -6.02 -1.75 18.01
C HIS A 257 -5.57 -0.68 17.00
N PHE A 258 -5.73 -0.94 15.72
CA PHE A 258 -5.41 0.00 14.64
C PHE A 258 -6.14 1.34 14.81
N LEU A 259 -7.43 1.28 15.16
CA LEU A 259 -8.26 2.46 15.42
C LEU A 259 -7.88 3.18 16.71
N ASN A 260 -7.55 2.46 17.79
CA ASN A 260 -7.33 3.03 19.12
C ASN A 260 -5.90 3.50 19.36
N PHE A 261 -4.91 2.86 18.75
CA PHE A 261 -3.50 3.18 18.97
C PHE A 261 -3.03 4.38 18.12
N GLY A 262 -3.85 4.83 17.15
CA GLY A 262 -3.55 6.03 16.37
C GLY A 262 -3.13 5.78 14.93
N CYS A 263 -3.01 4.51 14.46
CA CYS A 263 -2.66 4.19 13.07
C CYS A 263 -3.60 4.88 12.07
N LYS A 264 -4.91 4.93 12.41
CA LYS A 264 -5.96 5.64 11.65
C LYS A 264 -5.73 7.14 11.51
N GLY A 265 -4.76 7.73 12.21
CA GLY A 265 -4.41 9.15 12.08
C GLY A 265 -3.78 9.48 10.72
N CYS A 266 -2.99 8.53 10.21
CA CYS A 266 -2.29 8.65 8.93
C CYS A 266 -2.87 7.71 7.87
N HIS A 267 -3.18 6.46 8.25
CA HIS A 267 -3.78 5.45 7.38
C HIS A 267 -5.29 5.62 7.31
N THR A 268 -5.74 6.55 6.47
CA THR A 268 -7.16 6.93 6.28
C THR A 268 -7.59 6.70 4.83
N GLY A 269 -8.87 6.90 4.55
CA GLY A 269 -9.45 6.79 3.21
C GLY A 269 -9.71 5.35 2.77
N VAL A 270 -10.34 5.22 1.61
CA VAL A 270 -10.74 3.93 1.02
C VAL A 270 -9.57 2.96 0.84
N THR A 271 -8.36 3.46 0.59
CA THR A 271 -7.13 2.66 0.43
C THR A 271 -6.39 2.38 1.73
N VAL A 272 -6.93 2.84 2.87
CA VAL A 272 -6.29 2.74 4.19
C VAL A 272 -4.84 3.27 4.14
N GLY A 273 -4.68 4.48 3.60
CA GLY A 273 -3.43 5.17 3.30
C GLY A 273 -3.48 5.85 1.94
N GLY A 274 -2.36 6.40 1.44
CA GLY A 274 -2.30 7.08 0.14
C GLY A 274 -2.91 8.50 0.12
N GLN A 275 -3.47 8.97 1.23
CA GLN A 275 -4.24 10.21 1.29
C GLN A 275 -3.46 11.40 1.86
N SER A 276 -2.31 11.17 2.46
CA SER A 276 -1.49 12.20 3.09
C SER A 276 0.00 11.93 2.94
N ILE A 277 0.79 12.98 3.16
CA ILE A 277 2.23 12.94 3.27
C ILE A 277 2.57 13.19 4.74
N GLN A 278 3.40 12.34 5.33
CA GLN A 278 3.75 12.40 6.75
C GLN A 278 5.25 12.20 6.94
N LYS A 279 5.77 12.78 8.02
CA LYS A 279 7.15 12.56 8.43
C LYS A 279 7.33 11.14 8.96
N PHE A 280 8.40 10.46 8.49
CA PHE A 280 8.79 9.14 8.99
C PHE A 280 10.31 9.01 9.07
N PRO A 281 10.87 8.53 10.18
CA PRO A 281 10.19 8.34 11.46
C PRO A 281 9.81 9.69 12.09
N LEU A 282 8.73 9.71 12.87
CA LEU A 282 8.29 10.91 13.56
C LEU A 282 9.14 11.19 14.79
N ARG A 283 9.59 10.12 15.47
CA ARG A 283 10.43 10.21 16.67
C ARG A 283 11.90 9.98 16.32
N ASP A 284 12.75 10.88 16.78
CA ASP A 284 14.19 10.76 16.60
C ASP A 284 14.75 9.58 17.40
N TYR A 285 15.78 8.96 16.86
CA TYR A 285 16.40 7.76 17.40
C TYR A 285 16.94 7.94 18.84
N ASN A 286 17.42 9.14 19.18
CA ASN A 286 17.98 9.47 20.49
C ASN A 286 16.96 9.45 21.63
N SER A 287 15.66 9.58 21.35
CA SER A 287 14.60 9.50 22.36
C SER A 287 14.18 8.06 22.69
N ILE A 288 14.78 7.06 22.04
CA ILE A 288 14.38 5.65 22.11
C ILE A 288 15.24 4.87 23.11
N VAL A 289 16.38 5.41 23.54
CA VAL A 289 17.30 4.75 24.48
C VAL A 289 16.62 4.43 25.84
N ASP A 290 15.63 5.25 26.26
CA ASP A 290 14.89 5.01 27.49
C ASP A 290 13.89 3.84 27.41
N VAL A 291 13.64 3.32 26.24
CA VAL A 291 12.61 2.32 26.00
C VAL A 291 13.12 0.89 26.11
N THR A 292 14.45 0.69 26.05
CA THR A 292 15.07 -0.64 26.22
C THR A 292 14.95 -1.17 27.65
N ASN A 293 14.66 -0.31 28.62
CA ASN A 293 14.49 -0.69 30.02
C ASN A 293 13.06 -1.13 30.39
N SER A 294 12.12 -1.06 29.47
CA SER A 294 10.70 -1.40 29.72
C SER A 294 10.22 -2.72 29.12
N PHE A 295 11.14 -3.63 28.75
CA PHE A 295 10.76 -4.99 28.41
C PHE A 295 10.31 -5.71 29.69
N ASN A 296 9.05 -6.14 29.73
CA ASN A 296 8.54 -7.00 30.78
C ASN A 296 9.28 -8.34 30.78
N GLU A 297 9.42 -8.98 31.95
CA GLU A 297 10.10 -10.27 32.13
C GLU A 297 9.58 -11.37 31.20
N GLU A 298 8.33 -11.30 30.75
CA GLU A 298 7.71 -12.24 29.81
C GLU A 298 8.31 -12.16 28.38
N ASP A 299 8.97 -11.06 28.04
CA ASP A 299 9.62 -10.87 26.71
C ASP A 299 11.09 -11.32 26.68
N LYS A 300 11.66 -11.65 27.84
CA LYS A 300 13.09 -12.01 28.00
C LYS A 300 13.50 -13.37 27.42
N GLY A 301 12.64 -14.10 26.80
CA GLY A 301 12.96 -15.42 26.23
C GLY A 301 12.60 -15.61 24.78
N ARG A 302 12.09 -14.59 24.12
CA ARG A 302 11.76 -14.65 22.69
C ARG A 302 12.72 -13.79 21.90
N GLU A 303 13.50 -14.45 21.05
CA GLU A 303 14.45 -13.84 20.13
C GLU A 303 13.81 -12.59 19.49
N VAL A 304 14.29 -11.42 19.93
CA VAL A 304 14.29 -10.22 19.07
C VAL A 304 15.37 -10.51 18.03
N SER A 305 15.07 -11.53 17.22
CA SER A 305 16.00 -12.06 16.26
C SER A 305 16.32 -10.97 15.25
N ASP A 306 17.61 -10.77 15.06
CA ASP A 306 18.25 -10.23 13.86
C ASP A 306 18.13 -8.75 13.56
N PHE A 307 17.54 -7.94 14.43
CA PHE A 307 17.73 -6.51 14.35
C PHE A 307 19.00 -6.13 15.11
N ASP A 308 20.11 -5.97 14.41
CA ASP A 308 21.34 -5.43 14.97
C ASP A 308 21.10 -3.98 15.43
N PHE A 309 20.63 -3.88 16.66
CA PHE A 309 20.24 -2.63 17.30
C PHE A 309 21.43 -1.66 17.42
N ASN A 310 22.65 -2.19 17.44
CA ASN A 310 23.88 -1.42 17.71
C ASN A 310 24.49 -0.81 16.43
N ALA A 311 24.31 -1.43 15.27
CA ALA A 311 24.90 -0.94 14.01
C ALA A 311 24.15 0.28 13.44
N LYS A 312 22.95 0.58 13.93
CA LYS A 312 22.03 1.56 13.31
C LYS A 312 21.80 2.83 14.15
N MET A 313 22.53 3.00 15.23
CA MET A 313 22.37 4.12 16.18
C MET A 313 22.58 5.51 15.57
N TYR A 314 23.17 5.61 14.38
CA TYR A 314 23.48 6.86 13.69
C TYR A 314 22.66 7.11 12.42
N HIS A 315 21.73 6.23 12.08
CA HIS A 315 20.87 6.43 10.90
C HIS A 315 19.59 7.19 11.27
N PRO A 316 19.12 8.10 10.42
CA PRO A 316 17.88 8.84 10.64
C PRO A 316 16.62 7.97 10.51
N PHE A 317 16.77 6.69 10.18
CA PHE A 317 15.71 5.71 10.07
C PHE A 317 15.93 4.54 11.04
N PRO A 318 14.86 3.81 11.40
CA PRO A 318 14.95 2.60 12.22
C PRO A 318 15.54 1.39 11.46
N PHE A 319 16.05 1.60 10.27
CA PHE A 319 16.69 0.62 9.38
C PHE A 319 17.75 1.34 8.52
N GLU A 320 18.60 0.56 7.87
CA GLU A 320 19.56 1.11 6.91
C GLU A 320 18.80 1.79 5.74
N ASN A 321 19.10 3.07 5.51
CA ASN A 321 18.52 3.82 4.40
C ASN A 321 19.43 3.74 3.17
N LYS A 322 19.51 2.55 2.56
CA LYS A 322 20.24 2.36 1.31
C LYS A 322 19.74 3.37 0.27
N GLY A 323 20.67 3.98 -0.47
CA GLY A 323 20.34 5.01 -1.47
C GLY A 323 20.01 6.39 -0.93
N GLY A 324 19.90 6.56 0.40
CA GLY A 324 19.80 7.86 1.07
C GLY A 324 18.55 8.68 0.74
N PHE A 325 17.47 8.06 0.26
CA PHE A 325 16.24 8.80 -0.07
C PHE A 325 15.58 9.37 1.18
N MET A 326 15.42 10.68 1.21
CA MET A 326 14.90 11.42 2.36
C MET A 326 13.46 11.92 2.17
N GLY A 327 12.74 11.41 1.17
CA GLY A 327 11.37 11.83 0.89
C GLY A 327 11.28 13.23 0.28
N LYS A 328 10.11 13.83 0.38
CA LYS A 328 9.83 15.15 -0.18
C LYS A 328 10.71 16.21 0.47
N ASP A 329 11.35 17.03 -0.36
CA ASP A 329 12.19 18.16 0.01
C ASP A 329 13.39 17.78 0.93
N GLY A 330 13.74 16.50 1.03
CA GLY A 330 14.76 16.01 1.95
C GLY A 330 14.37 15.99 3.43
N GLU A 331 13.08 16.21 3.74
CA GLU A 331 12.56 16.44 5.09
C GLU A 331 11.96 15.18 5.74
N ARG A 332 12.28 14.00 5.22
CA ARG A 332 11.69 12.71 5.65
C ARG A 332 10.16 12.69 5.53
N LEU A 333 9.64 13.41 4.56
CA LEU A 333 8.21 13.47 4.27
C LEU A 333 7.87 12.42 3.19
N PHE A 334 7.07 11.43 3.57
CA PHE A 334 6.69 10.33 2.70
C PHE A 334 5.18 10.26 2.52
N ARG A 335 4.75 9.85 1.33
CA ARG A 335 3.38 9.41 1.15
C ARG A 335 3.10 8.27 2.12
N VAL A 336 2.05 8.37 2.91
CA VAL A 336 1.56 7.26 3.73
C VAL A 336 1.17 6.11 2.81
N PRO A 337 1.83 4.94 2.89
CA PRO A 337 1.54 3.84 1.97
C PRO A 337 0.12 3.29 2.18
N MET A 338 -0.47 2.83 1.10
CA MET A 338 -1.74 2.10 1.14
C MET A 338 -1.54 0.76 1.84
N LEU A 339 -2.54 0.33 2.61
CA LEU A 339 -2.47 -0.95 3.33
C LEU A 339 -3.32 -2.06 2.70
N ARG A 340 -4.15 -1.75 1.69
CA ARG A 340 -4.83 -2.80 0.93
C ARG A 340 -3.79 -3.69 0.25
N ASN A 341 -3.94 -4.99 0.41
CA ASN A 341 -3.03 -6.03 -0.10
C ASN A 341 -1.58 -5.94 0.43
N VAL A 342 -1.34 -5.17 1.51
CA VAL A 342 0.02 -4.94 2.04
C VAL A 342 0.75 -6.23 2.40
N THR A 343 0.05 -7.26 2.82
CA THR A 343 0.61 -8.58 3.16
C THR A 343 1.33 -9.25 2.00
N LYS A 344 1.00 -8.85 0.77
CA LYS A 344 1.54 -9.38 -0.48
C LYS A 344 2.56 -8.46 -1.16
N THR A 345 2.96 -7.38 -0.51
CA THR A 345 3.88 -6.37 -1.09
C THR A 345 5.22 -6.30 -0.34
N SER A 346 5.64 -7.39 0.30
CA SER A 346 6.99 -7.50 0.87
C SER A 346 8.05 -7.32 -0.24
N PRO A 347 9.21 -6.68 0.07
CA PRO A 347 9.60 -6.08 1.35
C PRO A 347 9.01 -4.68 1.57
N TYR A 348 9.07 -4.20 2.81
CA TYR A 348 8.36 -3.01 3.28
C TYR A 348 9.24 -1.77 3.39
N PHE A 349 8.59 -0.62 3.54
CA PHE A 349 9.14 0.73 3.54
C PHE A 349 9.66 1.18 2.17
N HIS A 350 10.09 2.44 2.08
CA HIS A 350 10.46 3.08 0.82
C HIS A 350 11.64 2.42 0.11
N ASN A 351 12.51 1.75 0.85
CA ASN A 351 13.70 1.09 0.32
C ASN A 351 13.71 -0.45 0.51
N GLY A 352 12.56 -1.04 0.83
CA GLY A 352 12.44 -2.48 1.01
C GLY A 352 13.28 -3.06 2.17
N ALA A 353 13.66 -2.24 3.15
CA ALA A 353 14.60 -2.66 4.21
C ALA A 353 14.04 -3.72 5.15
N VAL A 354 12.73 -3.96 5.18
CA VAL A 354 12.07 -4.86 6.12
C VAL A 354 11.27 -5.92 5.39
N ALA A 355 11.67 -7.18 5.54
CA ALA A 355 11.06 -8.30 4.82
C ALA A 355 9.74 -8.78 5.44
N LYS A 356 9.57 -8.66 6.77
CA LYS A 356 8.44 -9.24 7.50
C LYS A 356 7.41 -8.17 7.89
N LEU A 357 6.13 -8.38 7.53
CA LEU A 357 5.05 -7.46 7.88
C LEU A 357 4.93 -7.22 9.38
N ARG A 358 5.07 -8.27 10.19
CA ARG A 358 5.05 -8.19 11.64
C ARG A 358 6.07 -7.21 12.18
N GLU A 359 7.29 -7.24 11.64
CA GLU A 359 8.37 -6.32 11.98
C GLU A 359 8.04 -4.88 11.55
N ALA A 360 7.51 -4.71 10.33
CA ALA A 360 7.08 -3.39 9.86
C ALA A 360 5.99 -2.77 10.76
N VAL A 361 5.01 -3.56 11.21
CA VAL A 361 3.97 -3.11 12.16
C VAL A 361 4.59 -2.72 13.51
N PHE A 362 5.53 -3.52 14.02
CA PHE A 362 6.23 -3.23 15.27
C PHE A 362 7.03 -1.91 15.16
N LEU A 363 7.77 -1.72 14.07
CA LEU A 363 8.53 -0.48 13.81
C LEU A 363 7.62 0.74 13.70
N MET A 364 6.46 0.62 13.05
CA MET A 364 5.48 1.69 12.99
C MET A 364 4.94 2.05 14.38
N GLY A 365 4.62 1.06 15.20
CA GLY A 365 4.23 1.29 16.59
C GLY A 365 5.30 2.08 17.35
N LYS A 366 6.54 1.64 17.28
CA LYS A 366 7.66 2.22 18.01
C LYS A 366 8.05 3.61 17.49
N HIS A 367 8.32 3.75 16.19
CA HIS A 367 8.96 4.94 15.61
C HIS A 367 7.96 5.99 15.11
N GLN A 368 6.73 5.62 14.84
CA GLN A 368 5.69 6.56 14.43
C GLN A 368 4.77 6.95 15.58
N LEU A 369 4.35 5.98 16.39
CA LEU A 369 3.40 6.23 17.49
C LEU A 369 4.10 6.37 18.85
N GLY A 370 5.35 5.93 19.00
CA GLY A 370 6.09 5.90 20.26
C GLY A 370 5.50 4.90 21.26
N MET A 371 4.97 3.80 20.74
CA MET A 371 4.32 2.75 21.51
C MET A 371 5.07 1.42 21.37
N HIS A 372 5.17 0.69 22.48
CA HIS A 372 5.54 -0.71 22.43
C HIS A 372 4.28 -1.56 22.24
N LEU A 373 4.16 -2.15 21.06
CA LEU A 373 3.15 -3.16 20.80
C LEU A 373 3.63 -4.49 21.37
N THR A 374 2.77 -5.17 22.14
CA THR A 374 3.03 -6.56 22.49
C THR A 374 3.00 -7.44 21.26
N TYR A 375 3.60 -8.63 21.34
CA TYR A 375 3.54 -9.61 20.26
C TYR A 375 2.11 -9.96 19.86
N GLN A 376 1.23 -10.12 20.84
CA GLN A 376 -0.19 -10.39 20.59
C GLN A 376 -0.86 -9.23 19.84
N GLN A 377 -0.67 -7.98 20.27
CA GLN A 377 -1.23 -6.81 19.61
C GLN A 377 -0.72 -6.66 18.18
N THR A 378 0.59 -6.92 17.97
CA THR A 378 1.20 -6.92 16.64
C THR A 378 0.57 -7.98 15.75
N ASP A 379 0.41 -9.22 16.24
CA ASP A 379 -0.20 -10.32 15.50
C ASP A 379 -1.69 -10.10 15.21
N GLU A 380 -2.42 -9.45 16.11
CA GLU A 380 -3.81 -9.06 15.91
C GLU A 380 -3.93 -7.97 14.82
N ILE A 381 -3.03 -6.96 14.83
CA ILE A 381 -2.97 -5.94 13.77
C ILE A 381 -2.60 -6.59 12.42
N VAL A 382 -1.63 -7.49 12.39
CA VAL A 382 -1.26 -8.24 11.16
C VAL A 382 -2.47 -9.04 10.64
N GLU A 383 -3.26 -9.65 11.53
CA GLU A 383 -4.47 -10.37 11.12
C GLU A 383 -5.54 -9.44 10.53
N PHE A 384 -5.69 -8.24 11.08
CA PHE A 384 -6.51 -7.20 10.44
C PHE A 384 -5.95 -6.84 9.05
N LEU A 385 -4.65 -6.62 8.91
CA LEU A 385 -4.05 -6.30 7.62
C LEU A 385 -4.25 -7.41 6.57
N LYS A 386 -4.29 -8.69 6.98
CA LYS A 386 -4.66 -9.81 6.10
C LYS A 386 -6.10 -9.69 5.59
N SER A 387 -7.02 -9.19 6.41
CA SER A 387 -8.40 -8.98 5.95
C SER A 387 -8.55 -7.91 4.87
N LEU A 388 -7.49 -7.10 4.63
CA LEU A 388 -7.40 -6.14 3.52
C LEU A 388 -6.89 -6.77 2.21
N GLU A 389 -6.55 -8.06 2.22
CA GLU A 389 -6.22 -8.79 0.99
C GLU A 389 -7.48 -9.01 0.16
N GLY A 390 -7.43 -8.63 -1.09
CA GLY A 390 -8.55 -8.78 -2.00
C GLY A 390 -8.11 -9.03 -3.43
N ASP A 391 -9.02 -9.57 -4.20
CA ASP A 391 -8.86 -9.79 -5.63
C ASP A 391 -9.33 -8.56 -6.42
N VAL A 392 -8.74 -8.39 -7.61
CA VAL A 392 -9.17 -7.34 -8.55
C VAL A 392 -10.61 -7.62 -9.00
N VAL A 393 -11.46 -6.62 -8.85
CA VAL A 393 -12.87 -6.70 -9.27
C VAL A 393 -12.95 -6.79 -10.80
N ASP A 394 -13.66 -7.78 -11.28
CA ASP A 394 -13.97 -7.88 -12.70
C ASP A 394 -15.18 -6.99 -13.06
N TYR A 395 -14.90 -5.71 -13.29
CA TYR A 395 -15.92 -4.77 -13.68
C TYR A 395 -16.43 -5.05 -15.09
N LYS A 396 -17.71 -5.35 -15.19
CA LYS A 396 -18.37 -5.44 -16.50
C LYS A 396 -18.57 -4.02 -17.04
N VAL A 397 -17.64 -3.60 -17.88
CA VAL A 397 -17.64 -2.27 -18.49
C VAL A 397 -18.76 -2.20 -19.52
N VAL A 398 -19.76 -1.39 -19.26
CA VAL A 398 -20.87 -1.11 -20.20
C VAL A 398 -20.63 0.28 -20.79
N ASN A 399 -20.57 0.39 -22.12
CA ASN A 399 -20.49 1.68 -22.79
C ASN A 399 -21.76 2.50 -22.49
N LYS A 400 -21.62 3.70 -21.94
CA LYS A 400 -22.73 4.65 -21.66
C LYS A 400 -23.46 5.12 -22.93
N GLY A 401 -23.43 4.41 -24.03
CA GLY A 401 -24.14 4.71 -25.26
C GLY A 401 -25.13 3.61 -25.69
N ALA A 402 -25.35 2.59 -24.85
CA ALA A 402 -26.25 1.48 -25.12
C ALA A 402 -27.45 1.42 -24.16
N LEU A 403 -27.81 2.55 -23.51
CA LEU A 403 -29.05 2.71 -22.76
C LEU A 403 -29.89 3.80 -23.41
#